data_2fdf09ec611633a075fc723783b59734
#
_entry.id   2fdf09ec611633a075fc723783b59734
#
_cell.length_a   1.000
_cell.length_b   1.000
_cell.length_c   1.000
_cell.angle_alpha   90.00
_cell.angle_beta   90.00
_cell.angle_gamma   90.00
#
_symmetry.space_group_name_H-M   'P 1'
#
loop_
_entity.id
_entity.type
_entity.pdbx_description
1 polymer ?
#
loop_
_entity_poly.entity_id
_entity_poly.type
_entity_poly.pdbx_seq_one_letter_code
_entity_poly.pdbx_strand_id
1 'polypeptide(L)'
;MLNIEGKAVELFAPLNPGAPLVVLNGEAGEGGAVHEAVRAATDTDFSLAAVSGLAWDDDLTPWPIPPIMKGASPCAGQADAYLETLTERILPKVLEALPVAPACVALAGYSLAGLFALYAMTRTDRFARVASASGSLWYPGFVEYAKTHAPVRQPDALYLSLGDREGKTRNPLMRTVEDNTRALADFYREAGIHTRFELNPGGHFNDPNGRMARAIAWMLGE
;
A
#
# COMPACT_ATOMS: atom_id res chain seq x y z
N MET A 1 10.22 5.68 -17.78
CA MET A 1 9.29 4.53 -17.62
C MET A 1 10.04 3.25 -17.89
N LEU A 2 10.01 2.28 -16.97
CA LEU A 2 10.62 0.95 -17.12
C LEU A 2 9.50 -0.06 -17.36
N ASN A 3 9.79 -1.13 -18.11
CA ASN A 3 8.88 -2.27 -18.23
C ASN A 3 9.62 -3.50 -17.71
N ILE A 4 9.11 -4.13 -16.65
CA ILE A 4 9.77 -5.21 -15.95
C ILE A 4 8.71 -6.30 -15.68
N GLU A 5 8.91 -7.49 -16.26
CA GLU A 5 7.99 -8.64 -16.11
C GLU A 5 6.52 -8.27 -16.45
N GLY A 6 6.33 -7.45 -17.49
CA GLY A 6 5.00 -7.00 -17.92
C GLY A 6 4.38 -5.88 -17.06
N LYS A 7 5.04 -5.45 -15.98
CA LYS A 7 4.62 -4.32 -15.16
C LYS A 7 5.30 -3.03 -15.65
N ALA A 8 4.54 -1.93 -15.70
CA ALA A 8 5.09 -0.63 -16.00
C ALA A 8 5.49 0.08 -14.70
N VAL A 9 6.69 0.67 -14.69
CA VAL A 9 7.19 1.42 -13.52
C VAL A 9 7.55 2.84 -13.95
N GLU A 10 6.84 3.79 -13.38
CA GLU A 10 7.17 5.21 -13.48
C GLU A 10 8.06 5.60 -12.29
N LEU A 11 9.25 6.09 -12.58
CA LEU A 11 10.20 6.54 -11.55
C LEU A 11 10.28 8.07 -11.55
N PHE A 12 9.89 8.66 -10.45
CA PHE A 12 10.05 10.08 -10.15
C PHE A 12 11.28 10.24 -9.23
N ALA A 13 12.33 10.83 -9.78
CA ALA A 13 13.59 10.99 -9.08
C ALA A 13 13.51 12.08 -7.99
N PRO A 14 14.27 11.96 -6.89
CA PRO A 14 14.33 12.96 -5.86
C PRO A 14 15.16 14.17 -6.31
N LEU A 15 15.03 15.30 -5.61
CA LEU A 15 15.90 16.46 -5.78
C LEU A 15 17.27 16.23 -5.13
N ASN A 16 17.30 15.50 -4.02
CA ASN A 16 18.49 15.22 -3.23
C ASN A 16 18.81 13.72 -3.26
N PRO A 17 20.08 13.35 -3.57
CA PRO A 17 20.50 11.96 -3.53
C PRO A 17 20.29 11.32 -2.15
N GLY A 18 19.86 10.08 -2.11
CA GLY A 18 19.65 9.34 -0.86
C GLY A 18 18.30 9.58 -0.17
N ALA A 19 17.44 10.43 -0.73
CA ALA A 19 16.07 10.59 -0.22
C ALA A 19 15.31 9.24 -0.19
N PRO A 20 14.32 9.06 0.72
CA PRO A 20 13.52 7.83 0.79
C PRO A 20 12.88 7.47 -0.55
N LEU A 21 12.77 6.17 -0.83
CA LEU A 21 12.02 5.63 -1.96
C LEU A 21 10.64 5.14 -1.50
N VAL A 22 9.60 5.65 -2.11
CA VAL A 22 8.24 5.12 -1.96
C VAL A 22 7.90 4.25 -3.18
N VAL A 23 7.57 2.99 -2.95
CA VAL A 23 6.98 2.10 -3.93
C VAL A 23 5.46 2.21 -3.80
N LEU A 24 4.79 2.57 -4.88
CA LEU A 24 3.35 2.72 -4.95
C LEU A 24 2.79 1.70 -5.95
N ASN A 25 1.92 0.81 -5.51
CA ASN A 25 1.12 -0.03 -6.40
C ASN A 25 -0.17 0.72 -6.75
N GLY A 26 -0.43 0.92 -8.04
CA GLY A 26 -1.58 1.69 -8.51
C GLY A 26 -1.99 1.39 -9.95
N GLU A 27 -2.97 2.11 -10.43
CA GLU A 27 -3.42 2.04 -11.81
C GLU A 27 -2.49 2.83 -12.75
N ALA A 28 -2.58 2.54 -14.03
CA ALA A 28 -1.79 3.26 -15.04
C ALA A 28 -2.13 4.76 -15.03
N GLY A 29 -1.09 5.60 -14.91
CA GLY A 29 -1.20 7.06 -14.91
C GLY A 29 -1.52 7.68 -13.54
N GLU A 30 -1.74 6.90 -12.50
CA GLU A 30 -1.95 7.46 -11.14
C GLU A 30 -0.66 8.01 -10.52
N GLY A 31 0.49 7.46 -10.88
CA GLY A 31 1.78 7.81 -10.27
C GLY A 31 2.08 9.31 -10.27
N GLY A 32 1.86 9.98 -11.42
CA GLY A 32 2.07 11.42 -11.55
C GLY A 32 1.16 12.25 -10.63
N ALA A 33 -0.13 11.92 -10.60
CA ALA A 33 -1.09 12.64 -9.77
C ALA A 33 -0.81 12.45 -8.25
N VAL A 34 -0.43 11.25 -7.84
CA VAL A 34 -0.03 10.99 -6.45
C VAL A 34 1.28 11.70 -6.13
N HIS A 35 2.29 11.66 -7.02
CA HIS A 35 3.55 12.37 -6.81
C HIS A 35 3.33 13.88 -6.61
N GLU A 36 2.55 14.54 -7.47
CA GLU A 36 2.21 15.95 -7.34
C GLU A 36 1.47 16.25 -6.03
N ALA A 37 0.50 15.41 -5.66
CA ALA A 37 -0.26 15.57 -4.43
C ALA A 37 0.63 15.41 -3.17
N VAL A 38 1.59 14.49 -3.17
CA VAL A 38 2.57 14.33 -2.09
C VAL A 38 3.50 15.55 -2.02
N ARG A 39 4.00 16.02 -3.15
CA ARG A 39 4.85 17.23 -3.23
C ARG A 39 4.13 18.49 -2.67
N ALA A 40 2.82 18.54 -2.81
CA ALA A 40 2.01 19.62 -2.23
C ALA A 40 1.74 19.45 -0.73
N ALA A 41 1.89 18.24 -0.19
CA ALA A 41 1.57 17.89 1.20
C ALA A 41 2.79 17.87 2.14
N THR A 42 4.02 17.82 1.60
CA THR A 42 5.25 17.79 2.40
C THR A 42 6.43 18.44 1.67
N ASP A 43 7.31 19.07 2.44
CA ASP A 43 8.60 19.58 1.96
C ASP A 43 9.70 18.50 1.98
N THR A 44 9.42 17.32 2.57
CA THR A 44 10.38 16.20 2.59
C THR A 44 10.58 15.67 1.17
N ASP A 45 11.84 15.59 0.74
CA ASP A 45 12.20 15.06 -0.57
C ASP A 45 12.08 13.53 -0.60
N PHE A 46 11.69 12.97 -1.74
CA PHE A 46 11.51 11.53 -1.93
C PHE A 46 11.60 11.12 -3.40
N SER A 47 11.87 9.84 -3.62
CA SER A 47 11.64 9.16 -4.90
C SER A 47 10.30 8.45 -4.86
N LEU A 48 9.59 8.38 -5.98
CA LEU A 48 8.40 7.56 -6.12
C LEU A 48 8.59 6.58 -7.29
N ALA A 49 8.42 5.28 -7.03
CA ALA A 49 8.30 4.25 -8.05
C ALA A 49 6.85 3.77 -8.09
N ALA A 50 6.09 4.26 -9.07
CA ALA A 50 4.70 3.86 -9.27
C ALA A 50 4.64 2.64 -10.20
N VAL A 51 4.18 1.52 -9.67
CA VAL A 51 4.05 0.23 -10.36
C VAL A 51 2.61 0.05 -10.81
N SER A 52 2.41 -0.19 -12.10
CA SER A 52 1.10 -0.43 -12.72
C SER A 52 1.12 -1.62 -13.68
N GLY A 53 -0.03 -1.94 -14.29
CA GLY A 53 -0.18 -3.14 -15.11
C GLY A 53 -0.34 -4.41 -14.26
N LEU A 54 -0.90 -4.27 -13.07
CA LEU A 54 -1.21 -5.34 -12.14
C LEU A 54 -2.49 -6.07 -12.56
N ALA A 55 -2.51 -7.38 -12.41
CA ALA A 55 -3.76 -8.14 -12.37
C ALA A 55 -4.42 -7.89 -11.00
N TRP A 56 -5.15 -6.76 -10.88
CA TRP A 56 -5.53 -6.12 -9.63
C TRP A 56 -6.12 -7.07 -8.58
N ASP A 57 -7.11 -7.88 -9.00
CA ASP A 57 -7.78 -8.83 -8.11
C ASP A 57 -6.93 -10.06 -7.75
N ASP A 58 -5.89 -10.34 -8.54
CA ASP A 58 -5.03 -11.52 -8.36
C ASP A 58 -3.71 -11.15 -7.67
N ASP A 59 -2.94 -10.21 -8.24
CA ASP A 59 -1.60 -9.84 -7.77
C ASP A 59 -1.61 -9.22 -6.35
N LEU A 60 -2.73 -8.59 -5.96
CA LEU A 60 -2.82 -7.84 -4.70
C LEU A 60 -3.57 -8.58 -3.58
N THR A 61 -3.95 -9.83 -3.81
CA THR A 61 -4.74 -10.61 -2.85
C THR A 61 -3.98 -11.83 -2.34
N PRO A 62 -4.00 -12.09 -1.01
CA PRO A 62 -3.14 -13.10 -0.38
C PRO A 62 -3.56 -14.55 -0.62
N TRP A 63 -4.83 -14.81 -0.86
CA TRP A 63 -5.40 -16.14 -1.13
C TRP A 63 -6.67 -16.03 -1.96
N PRO A 64 -7.11 -17.13 -2.62
CA PRO A 64 -8.29 -17.07 -3.46
C PRO A 64 -9.58 -16.87 -2.65
N ILE A 65 -10.48 -16.03 -3.19
CA ILE A 65 -11.85 -15.89 -2.71
C ILE A 65 -12.83 -15.87 -3.89
N PRO A 66 -14.08 -16.33 -3.69
CA PRO A 66 -15.12 -16.19 -4.70
C PRO A 66 -15.50 -14.72 -4.93
N PRO A 67 -16.20 -14.40 -6.02
CA PRO A 67 -16.70 -13.07 -6.28
C PRO A 67 -17.47 -12.49 -5.08
N ILE A 68 -17.13 -11.29 -4.66
CA ILE A 68 -17.73 -10.62 -3.49
C ILE A 68 -19.08 -9.97 -3.79
N MET A 69 -19.42 -9.85 -5.09
CA MET A 69 -20.71 -9.37 -5.58
C MET A 69 -21.00 -9.93 -6.96
N LYS A 70 -22.27 -9.86 -7.37
CA LYS A 70 -22.68 -10.29 -8.71
C LYS A 70 -21.96 -9.49 -9.79
N GLY A 71 -21.30 -10.18 -10.72
CA GLY A 71 -20.56 -9.59 -11.84
C GLY A 71 -19.12 -9.19 -11.51
N ALA A 72 -18.65 -9.35 -10.28
CA ALA A 72 -17.24 -9.25 -9.96
C ALA A 72 -16.47 -10.51 -10.37
N SER A 73 -15.17 -10.37 -10.62
CA SER A 73 -14.27 -11.50 -10.79
C SER A 73 -13.92 -12.14 -9.44
N PRO A 74 -13.55 -13.42 -9.39
CA PRO A 74 -12.91 -14.00 -8.21
C PRO A 74 -11.50 -13.40 -8.05
N CYS A 75 -10.98 -13.40 -6.83
CA CYS A 75 -9.58 -13.10 -6.59
C CYS A 75 -8.80 -14.42 -6.61
N ALA A 76 -7.67 -14.49 -7.33
CA ALA A 76 -6.88 -15.73 -7.44
C ALA A 76 -5.84 -15.89 -6.30
N GLY A 77 -5.52 -14.85 -5.56
CA GLY A 77 -4.61 -14.94 -4.42
C GLY A 77 -3.15 -15.13 -4.82
N GLN A 78 -2.64 -14.30 -5.72
CA GLN A 78 -1.28 -14.39 -6.24
C GLN A 78 -0.30 -13.39 -5.61
N ALA A 79 -0.63 -12.84 -4.45
CA ALA A 79 0.21 -11.82 -3.80
C ALA A 79 1.64 -12.29 -3.52
N ASP A 80 1.88 -13.57 -3.20
CA ASP A 80 3.23 -14.09 -3.02
C ASP A 80 4.06 -14.03 -4.32
N ALA A 81 3.49 -14.43 -5.44
CA ALA A 81 4.17 -14.40 -6.74
C ALA A 81 4.46 -12.96 -7.19
N TYR A 82 3.50 -12.06 -6.97
CA TYR A 82 3.73 -10.64 -7.27
C TYR A 82 4.76 -10.03 -6.30
N LEU A 83 4.73 -10.36 -5.03
CA LEU A 83 5.70 -9.87 -4.06
C LEU A 83 7.12 -10.30 -4.43
N GLU A 84 7.32 -11.55 -4.86
CA GLU A 84 8.60 -12.01 -5.39
C GLU A 84 9.03 -11.19 -6.62
N THR A 85 8.13 -10.96 -7.56
CA THR A 85 8.40 -10.09 -8.72
C THR A 85 8.78 -8.67 -8.28
N LEU A 86 8.05 -8.11 -7.32
CA LEU A 86 8.30 -6.76 -6.80
C LEU A 86 9.67 -6.66 -6.13
N THR A 87 10.01 -7.61 -5.26
CA THR A 87 11.24 -7.55 -4.44
C THR A 87 12.48 -8.01 -5.19
N GLU A 88 12.36 -8.99 -6.11
CA GLU A 88 13.51 -9.63 -6.75
C GLU A 88 13.75 -9.15 -8.19
N ARG A 89 12.75 -8.49 -8.82
CA ARG A 89 12.87 -8.01 -10.21
C ARG A 89 12.68 -6.51 -10.33
N ILE A 90 11.59 -5.97 -9.76
CA ILE A 90 11.25 -4.55 -9.92
C ILE A 90 12.14 -3.68 -9.02
N LEU A 91 12.15 -3.94 -7.73
CA LEU A 91 12.87 -3.11 -6.76
C LEU A 91 14.38 -3.02 -7.08
N PRO A 92 15.11 -4.09 -7.42
CA PRO A 92 16.51 -3.96 -7.81
C PRO A 92 16.73 -3.04 -9.00
N LYS A 93 15.86 -3.11 -10.02
CA LYS A 93 15.95 -2.23 -11.20
C LYS A 93 15.64 -0.78 -10.89
N VAL A 94 14.70 -0.54 -9.98
CA VAL A 94 14.41 0.81 -9.49
C VAL A 94 15.63 1.36 -8.72
N LEU A 95 16.23 0.57 -7.84
CA LEU A 95 17.41 0.96 -7.07
C LEU A 95 18.63 1.23 -7.98
N GLU A 96 18.84 0.42 -9.02
CA GLU A 96 19.90 0.65 -10.04
C GLU A 96 19.69 1.96 -10.81
N ALA A 97 18.45 2.39 -11.00
CA ALA A 97 18.12 3.62 -11.73
C ALA A 97 18.26 4.89 -10.86
N LEU A 98 18.38 4.75 -9.54
CA LEU A 98 18.62 5.88 -8.64
C LEU A 98 20.12 6.21 -8.56
N PRO A 99 20.50 7.49 -8.48
CA PRO A 99 21.92 7.89 -8.44
C PRO A 99 22.64 7.44 -7.15
N VAL A 100 21.89 7.27 -6.06
CA VAL A 100 22.38 6.84 -4.74
C VAL A 100 21.30 5.97 -4.09
N ALA A 101 21.71 5.00 -3.30
CA ALA A 101 20.78 4.17 -2.52
C ALA A 101 19.91 5.06 -1.62
N PRO A 102 18.58 4.81 -1.57
CA PRO A 102 17.67 5.58 -0.72
C PRO A 102 17.92 5.30 0.76
N ALA A 103 17.64 6.27 1.63
CA ALA A 103 17.75 6.12 3.08
C ALA A 103 16.85 4.98 3.61
N CYS A 104 15.69 4.82 3.03
CA CYS A 104 14.80 3.68 3.28
C CYS A 104 13.88 3.43 2.08
N VAL A 105 13.25 2.26 2.06
CA VAL A 105 12.20 1.92 1.09
C VAL A 105 10.88 1.79 1.84
N ALA A 106 9.87 2.50 1.36
CA ALA A 106 8.50 2.44 1.86
C ALA A 106 7.58 1.76 0.82
N LEU A 107 6.53 1.09 1.27
CA LEU A 107 5.48 0.54 0.43
C LEU A 107 4.15 1.20 0.73
N ALA A 108 3.48 1.70 -0.30
CA ALA A 108 2.19 2.37 -0.17
C ALA A 108 1.18 1.80 -1.16
N GLY A 109 -0.09 1.74 -0.76
CA GLY A 109 -1.15 1.30 -1.65
C GLY A 109 -2.54 1.73 -1.19
N TYR A 110 -3.44 1.85 -2.17
CA TYR A 110 -4.86 2.14 -1.98
C TYR A 110 -5.69 0.87 -2.21
N SER A 111 -6.78 0.70 -1.48
CA SER A 111 -7.73 -0.41 -1.71
C SER A 111 -7.04 -1.80 -1.58
N LEU A 112 -7.09 -2.65 -2.60
CA LEU A 112 -6.38 -3.95 -2.61
C LEU A 112 -4.86 -3.77 -2.53
N ALA A 113 -4.30 -2.70 -3.09
CA ALA A 113 -2.88 -2.40 -2.93
C ALA A 113 -2.53 -2.03 -1.46
N GLY A 114 -3.48 -1.45 -0.71
CA GLY A 114 -3.35 -1.24 0.73
C GLY A 114 -3.41 -2.54 1.55
N LEU A 115 -4.25 -3.50 1.14
CA LEU A 115 -4.27 -4.86 1.68
C LEU A 115 -2.93 -5.55 1.43
N PHE A 116 -2.44 -5.50 0.18
CA PHE A 116 -1.14 -6.05 -0.22
C PHE A 116 0.02 -5.45 0.58
N ALA A 117 0.01 -4.15 0.84
CA ALA A 117 1.07 -3.52 1.61
C ALA A 117 1.17 -4.09 3.04
N LEU A 118 0.05 -4.33 3.71
CA LEU A 118 0.04 -4.98 5.02
C LEU A 118 0.42 -6.47 4.94
N TYR A 119 0.00 -7.17 3.88
CA TYR A 119 0.42 -8.54 3.64
C TYR A 119 1.94 -8.64 3.44
N ALA A 120 2.50 -7.77 2.60
CA ALA A 120 3.92 -7.75 2.26
C ALA A 120 4.83 -7.61 3.49
N MET A 121 4.45 -6.80 4.48
CA MET A 121 5.28 -6.64 5.69
C MET A 121 5.38 -7.92 6.52
N THR A 122 4.47 -8.89 6.36
CA THR A 122 4.55 -10.21 7.02
C THR A 122 5.37 -11.22 6.21
N ARG A 123 5.79 -10.88 4.99
CA ARG A 123 6.46 -11.78 4.04
C ARG A 123 7.89 -11.35 3.68
N THR A 124 8.23 -10.06 3.86
CA THR A 124 9.55 -9.52 3.51
C THR A 124 9.96 -8.40 4.46
N ASP A 125 11.26 -8.20 4.61
CA ASP A 125 11.89 -7.13 5.37
C ASP A 125 12.28 -5.90 4.52
N ARG A 126 11.97 -5.93 3.21
CA ARG A 126 12.39 -4.92 2.24
C ARG A 126 11.82 -3.53 2.50
N PHE A 127 10.68 -3.43 3.20
CA PHE A 127 9.97 -2.17 3.39
C PHE A 127 10.07 -1.71 4.84
N ALA A 128 10.76 -0.60 5.04
CA ALA A 128 10.93 0.01 6.35
C ALA A 128 9.68 0.74 6.85
N ARG A 129 8.85 1.24 5.94
CA ARG A 129 7.63 1.98 6.24
C ARG A 129 6.50 1.48 5.34
N VAL A 130 5.28 1.42 5.89
CA VAL A 130 4.14 0.84 5.16
C VAL A 130 2.91 1.73 5.30
N ALA A 131 2.20 1.96 4.19
CA ALA A 131 0.92 2.67 4.18
C ALA A 131 -0.18 1.89 3.48
N SER A 132 -1.31 1.74 4.17
CA SER A 132 -2.55 1.19 3.68
C SER A 132 -3.64 2.27 3.72
N ALA A 133 -3.82 2.98 2.61
CA ALA A 133 -4.86 4.00 2.50
C ALA A 133 -6.14 3.36 1.97
N SER A 134 -7.24 3.51 2.70
CA SER A 134 -8.55 2.88 2.37
C SER A 134 -8.40 1.40 2.01
N GLY A 135 -7.51 0.70 2.71
CA GLY A 135 -7.16 -0.70 2.44
C GLY A 135 -8.37 -1.63 2.51
N SER A 136 -8.42 -2.62 1.61
CA SER A 136 -9.50 -3.60 1.54
C SER A 136 -9.47 -4.60 2.70
N LEU A 137 -9.44 -4.10 3.95
CA LEU A 137 -9.29 -4.91 5.16
C LEU A 137 -10.56 -5.67 5.53
N TRP A 138 -11.59 -5.57 4.71
CA TRP A 138 -12.75 -6.46 4.68
C TRP A 138 -12.43 -7.85 4.10
N TYR A 139 -11.23 -8.06 3.55
CA TYR A 139 -10.83 -9.31 2.90
C TYR A 139 -10.94 -10.48 3.88
N PRO A 140 -11.68 -11.56 3.50
CA PRO A 140 -12.00 -12.66 4.43
C PRO A 140 -10.75 -13.31 5.04
N GLY A 141 -10.70 -13.39 6.37
CA GLY A 141 -9.60 -14.01 7.11
C GLY A 141 -8.35 -13.14 7.30
N PHE A 142 -8.28 -11.93 6.69
CA PHE A 142 -7.07 -11.13 6.73
C PHE A 142 -6.73 -10.60 8.13
N VAL A 143 -7.72 -10.20 8.92
CA VAL A 143 -7.50 -9.72 10.30
C VAL A 143 -6.88 -10.82 11.18
N GLU A 144 -7.41 -12.04 11.10
CA GLU A 144 -6.85 -13.19 11.82
C GLU A 144 -5.46 -13.55 11.34
N TYR A 145 -5.25 -13.53 10.02
CA TYR A 145 -3.92 -13.72 9.44
C TYR A 145 -2.92 -12.71 10.00
N ALA A 146 -3.24 -11.42 9.91
CA ALA A 146 -2.34 -10.35 10.35
C ALA A 146 -2.01 -10.41 11.85
N LYS A 147 -2.96 -10.83 12.68
CA LYS A 147 -2.75 -11.01 14.13
C LYS A 147 -1.90 -12.22 14.49
N THR A 148 -1.83 -13.21 13.62
CA THR A 148 -1.08 -14.46 13.84
C THR A 148 0.26 -14.51 13.12
N HIS A 149 0.52 -13.56 12.22
CA HIS A 149 1.77 -13.46 11.44
C HIS A 149 2.44 -12.11 11.70
N ALA A 150 3.41 -12.11 12.58
CA ALA A 150 4.20 -10.91 12.86
C ALA A 150 4.92 -10.40 11.60
N PRO A 151 5.16 -9.10 11.47
CA PRO A 151 6.04 -8.56 10.44
C PRO A 151 7.42 -9.22 10.48
N VAL A 152 8.00 -9.53 9.31
CA VAL A 152 9.37 -10.08 9.19
C VAL A 152 10.39 -9.09 9.76
N ARG A 153 10.16 -7.81 9.50
CA ARG A 153 10.81 -6.68 10.13
C ARG A 153 9.73 -5.79 10.72
N GLN A 154 9.92 -5.34 11.96
CA GLN A 154 9.05 -4.30 12.53
C GLN A 154 9.21 -3.03 11.71
N PRO A 155 8.15 -2.50 11.08
CA PRO A 155 8.25 -1.26 10.31
C PRO A 155 8.50 -0.07 11.24
N ASP A 156 9.30 0.88 10.77
CA ASP A 156 9.61 2.11 11.49
C ASP A 156 8.34 2.99 11.62
N ALA A 157 7.46 2.91 10.62
CA ALA A 157 6.17 3.61 10.59
C ALA A 157 5.11 2.80 9.82
N LEU A 158 3.90 2.75 10.37
CA LEU A 158 2.73 2.12 9.76
C LEU A 158 1.56 3.10 9.73
N TYR A 159 1.07 3.41 8.52
CA TYR A 159 -0.11 4.25 8.33
C TYR A 159 -1.29 3.45 7.83
N LEU A 160 -2.44 3.65 8.48
CA LEU A 160 -3.73 3.14 8.02
C LEU A 160 -4.71 4.29 7.89
N SER A 161 -5.53 4.29 6.86
CA SER A 161 -6.65 5.22 6.78
C SER A 161 -7.87 4.60 6.16
N LEU A 162 -9.03 5.25 6.37
CA LEU A 162 -10.30 4.83 5.82
C LEU A 162 -11.21 6.06 5.63
N GLY A 163 -12.17 5.98 4.72
CA GLY A 163 -13.25 6.95 4.64
C GLY A 163 -14.36 6.63 5.64
N ASP A 164 -14.93 7.65 6.29
CA ASP A 164 -15.98 7.55 7.33
C ASP A 164 -17.32 6.99 6.83
N ARG A 165 -17.42 6.74 5.52
CA ARG A 165 -18.59 6.16 4.87
C ARG A 165 -18.32 4.84 4.16
N GLU A 166 -17.10 4.32 4.17
CA GLU A 166 -16.76 3.08 3.46
C GLU A 166 -17.47 1.86 4.03
N GLY A 167 -17.66 1.80 5.35
CA GLY A 167 -18.46 0.76 5.99
C GLY A 167 -19.98 0.90 5.76
N LYS A 168 -20.47 2.01 5.21
CA LYS A 168 -21.90 2.26 4.96
C LYS A 168 -22.34 1.62 3.63
N THR A 169 -22.23 0.30 3.54
CA THR A 169 -22.56 -0.49 2.33
C THR A 169 -23.53 -1.61 2.66
N ARG A 170 -24.24 -2.11 1.63
CA ARG A 170 -25.11 -3.28 1.75
C ARG A 170 -24.35 -4.60 1.70
N ASN A 171 -23.11 -4.60 1.19
CA ASN A 171 -22.27 -5.79 1.15
C ASN A 171 -21.81 -6.13 2.58
N PRO A 172 -22.15 -7.33 3.10
CA PRO A 172 -21.83 -7.69 4.48
C PRO A 172 -20.33 -7.81 4.76
N LEU A 173 -19.52 -8.18 3.78
CA LEU A 173 -18.06 -8.22 3.91
C LEU A 173 -17.49 -6.80 3.97
N MET A 174 -17.79 -5.97 2.98
CA MET A 174 -17.26 -4.60 2.92
C MET A 174 -17.67 -3.74 4.13
N ARG A 175 -18.82 -4.04 4.75
CA ARG A 175 -19.28 -3.33 5.94
C ARG A 175 -18.33 -3.45 7.13
N THR A 176 -17.53 -4.52 7.19
CA THR A 176 -16.59 -4.77 8.30
C THR A 176 -15.31 -3.95 8.20
N VAL A 177 -15.10 -3.20 7.11
CA VAL A 177 -13.83 -2.55 6.80
C VAL A 177 -13.37 -1.59 7.91
N GLU A 178 -14.28 -0.81 8.49
CA GLU A 178 -13.90 0.14 9.54
C GLU A 178 -13.48 -0.57 10.83
N ASP A 179 -14.28 -1.53 11.30
CA ASP A 179 -13.96 -2.31 12.50
C ASP A 179 -12.65 -3.07 12.33
N ASN A 180 -12.43 -3.68 11.17
CA ASN A 180 -11.20 -4.40 10.84
C ASN A 180 -9.97 -3.47 10.80
N THR A 181 -10.11 -2.29 10.18
CA THR A 181 -9.00 -1.33 10.09
C THR A 181 -8.61 -0.81 11.48
N ARG A 182 -9.61 -0.48 12.32
CA ARG A 182 -9.37 -0.05 13.70
C ARG A 182 -8.72 -1.17 14.52
N ALA A 183 -9.25 -2.39 14.42
CA ALA A 183 -8.70 -3.55 15.15
C ALA A 183 -7.25 -3.84 14.79
N LEU A 184 -6.87 -3.69 13.51
CA LEU A 184 -5.47 -3.85 13.09
C LEU A 184 -4.59 -2.67 13.52
N ALA A 185 -5.10 -1.44 13.46
CA ALA A 185 -4.35 -0.27 13.93
C ALA A 185 -4.04 -0.38 15.44
N ASP A 186 -5.01 -0.81 16.24
CA ASP A 186 -4.82 -0.99 17.67
C ASP A 186 -3.86 -2.17 17.96
N PHE A 187 -4.04 -3.29 17.27
CA PHE A 187 -3.14 -4.46 17.38
C PHE A 187 -1.67 -4.10 17.11
N TYR A 188 -1.40 -3.35 16.03
CA TYR A 188 -0.03 -2.97 15.71
C TYR A 188 0.55 -1.94 16.69
N ARG A 189 -0.26 -1.02 17.22
CA ARG A 189 0.18 -0.11 18.30
C ARG A 189 0.53 -0.87 19.58
N GLU A 190 -0.32 -1.82 19.98
CA GLU A 190 -0.07 -2.67 21.14
C GLU A 190 1.19 -3.53 20.97
N ALA A 191 1.50 -3.93 19.73
CA ALA A 191 2.75 -4.60 19.39
C ALA A 191 3.98 -3.66 19.36
N GLY A 192 3.83 -2.38 19.67
CA GLY A 192 4.91 -1.40 19.72
C GLY A 192 5.31 -0.81 18.38
N ILE A 193 4.52 -1.01 17.32
CA ILE A 193 4.76 -0.40 16.01
C ILE A 193 4.23 1.04 16.04
N HIS A 194 5.06 1.99 15.57
CA HIS A 194 4.62 3.38 15.41
C HIS A 194 3.53 3.47 14.35
N THR A 195 2.27 3.48 14.81
CA THR A 195 1.08 3.30 13.95
C THR A 195 0.17 4.52 14.01
N ARG A 196 -0.13 5.12 12.86
CA ARG A 196 -1.18 6.14 12.70
C ARG A 196 -2.42 5.52 12.05
N PHE A 197 -3.58 5.81 12.59
CA PHE A 197 -4.86 5.59 11.94
C PHE A 197 -5.56 6.92 11.73
N GLU A 198 -6.06 7.14 10.51
CA GLU A 198 -6.77 8.37 10.13
C GLU A 198 -8.12 8.05 9.47
N LEU A 199 -9.19 8.64 9.98
CA LEU A 199 -10.51 8.56 9.38
C LEU A 199 -10.77 9.81 8.55
N ASN A 200 -10.94 9.62 7.24
CA ASN A 200 -11.13 10.69 6.27
C ASN A 200 -12.62 10.90 5.95
N PRO A 201 -13.06 12.11 5.59
CA PRO A 201 -14.43 12.32 5.11
C PRO A 201 -14.72 11.54 3.82
N GLY A 202 -15.91 10.94 3.73
CA GLY A 202 -16.43 10.36 2.48
C GLY A 202 -16.28 8.86 2.34
N GLY A 203 -16.68 8.35 1.17
CA GLY A 203 -16.60 6.93 0.82
C GLY A 203 -15.28 6.57 0.13
N HIS A 204 -15.21 5.33 -0.37
CA HIS A 204 -14.00 4.74 -0.94
C HIS A 204 -13.39 5.53 -2.10
N PHE A 205 -14.19 6.15 -2.94
CA PHE A 205 -13.74 6.87 -4.14
C PHE A 205 -13.62 8.39 -3.93
N ASN A 206 -13.74 8.87 -2.69
CA ASN A 206 -13.57 10.28 -2.39
C ASN A 206 -12.11 10.60 -2.09
N ASP A 207 -11.50 11.44 -2.90
CA ASP A 207 -10.15 11.98 -2.74
C ASP A 207 -9.05 10.90 -2.57
N PRO A 208 -8.96 9.88 -3.45
CA PRO A 208 -7.95 8.82 -3.29
C PRO A 208 -6.51 9.36 -3.33
N ASN A 209 -6.20 10.27 -4.26
CA ASN A 209 -4.88 10.87 -4.36
C ASN A 209 -4.50 11.70 -3.14
N GLY A 210 -5.42 12.49 -2.58
CA GLY A 210 -5.19 13.26 -1.36
C GLY A 210 -5.01 12.35 -0.13
N ARG A 211 -5.74 11.23 -0.04
CA ARG A 211 -5.54 10.23 1.03
C ARG A 211 -4.17 9.56 0.91
N MET A 212 -3.76 9.17 -0.30
CA MET A 212 -2.42 8.65 -0.55
C MET A 212 -1.34 9.67 -0.22
N ALA A 213 -1.55 10.93 -0.60
CA ALA A 213 -0.61 12.00 -0.30
C ALA A 213 -0.41 12.20 1.20
N ARG A 214 -1.49 12.22 1.99
CA ARG A 214 -1.42 12.30 3.46
C ARG A 214 -0.68 11.11 4.06
N ALA A 215 -0.96 9.90 3.57
CA ALA A 215 -0.30 8.68 4.03
C ALA A 215 1.21 8.71 3.77
N ILE A 216 1.60 9.05 2.54
CA ILE A 216 3.01 9.10 2.14
C ILE A 216 3.72 10.27 2.85
N ALA A 217 3.13 11.46 2.90
CA ALA A 217 3.69 12.62 3.58
C ALA A 217 3.96 12.33 5.06
N TRP A 218 3.02 11.66 5.74
CA TRP A 218 3.23 11.26 7.13
C TRP A 218 4.39 10.26 7.24
N MET A 219 4.42 9.21 6.43
CA MET A 219 5.52 8.25 6.45
C MET A 219 6.90 8.88 6.18
N LEU A 220 6.95 9.90 5.32
CA LEU A 220 8.21 10.59 4.99
C LEU A 220 8.71 11.47 6.13
N GLY A 221 7.84 11.93 7.03
CA GLY A 221 8.18 12.76 8.19
C GLY A 221 8.70 11.97 9.40
N GLU A 222 8.65 10.62 9.35
CA GLU A 222 9.04 9.73 10.48
C GLU A 222 10.47 9.11 10.37
#